data_6851398d7e2479d132bd3075f8fef65a
#
_entry.id   6851398d7e2479d132bd3075f8fef65a
#
_cell.length_a   1.000
_cell.length_b   1.000
_cell.length_c   1.000
_cell.angle_alpha   90.00
_cell.angle_beta   90.00
_cell.angle_gamma   90.00
#
_symmetry.space_group_name_H-M   'P 1'
#
loop_
_entity.id
_entity.type
_entity.pdbx_description
1 polymer ?
#
loop_
_entity_poly.entity_id
_entity_poly.type
_entity_poly.pdbx_seq_one_letter_code
_entity_poly.pdbx_strand_id
1 'polypeptide(L)'
;MLNAFQEEHGEAGFQILGIAVDYIEQVVPFAEETEFKYPILIGQQDAMAVAESSGIEFIGMPFTMIVARDGELLSAYLGELHQNHLDDIVSILTLLDNGEINKTEASGALDLL
;
A
#
# COMPACT_ATOMS: atom_id res chain seq x y z
N MET A 1 -12.52 4.90 0.56
CA MET A 1 -11.71 4.57 -0.62
C MET A 1 -10.95 3.26 -0.45
N LEU A 2 -10.07 3.12 0.54
CA LEU A 2 -9.30 1.88 0.72
C LEU A 2 -10.16 0.69 1.15
N ASN A 3 -11.17 0.89 1.99
CA ASN A 3 -12.11 -0.17 2.35
C ASN A 3 -12.87 -0.69 1.13
N ALA A 4 -13.35 0.21 0.27
CA ALA A 4 -14.04 -0.16 -0.96
C ALA A 4 -13.09 -0.89 -1.91
N PHE A 5 -11.84 -0.45 -2.02
CA PHE A 5 -10.82 -1.12 -2.81
C PHE A 5 -10.60 -2.56 -2.33
N GLN A 6 -10.46 -2.77 -1.03
CA GLN A 6 -10.24 -4.11 -0.47
C GLN A 6 -11.44 -5.02 -0.74
N GLU A 7 -12.66 -4.52 -0.58
CA GLU A 7 -13.87 -5.30 -0.86
C GLU A 7 -13.99 -5.65 -2.35
N GLU A 8 -13.68 -4.70 -3.23
CA GLU A 8 -13.81 -4.88 -4.67
C GLU A 8 -12.72 -5.79 -5.25
N HIS A 9 -11.48 -5.66 -4.80
CA HIS A 9 -10.31 -6.31 -5.40
C HIS A 9 -9.68 -7.43 -4.56
N GLY A 10 -10.15 -7.65 -3.35
CA GLY A 10 -9.57 -8.67 -2.46
C GLY A 10 -9.60 -10.08 -3.06
N GLU A 11 -10.69 -10.46 -3.71
CA GLU A 11 -10.81 -11.78 -4.34
C GLU A 11 -9.90 -11.95 -5.55
N ALA A 12 -9.52 -10.85 -6.19
CA ALA A 12 -8.55 -10.86 -7.28
C ALA A 12 -7.09 -10.96 -6.80
N GLY A 13 -6.88 -11.00 -5.48
CA GLY A 13 -5.56 -11.18 -4.88
C GLY A 13 -4.91 -9.91 -4.38
N PHE A 14 -5.62 -8.79 -4.34
CA PHE A 14 -5.10 -7.55 -3.78
C PHE A 14 -5.32 -7.52 -2.26
N GLN A 15 -4.27 -7.24 -1.51
CA GLN A 15 -4.33 -7.13 -0.06
C GLN A 15 -3.75 -5.79 0.39
N ILE A 16 -4.58 -5.02 1.09
CA ILE A 16 -4.12 -3.82 1.77
C ILE A 16 -3.69 -4.20 3.19
N LEU A 17 -2.57 -3.64 3.62
CA LEU A 17 -2.08 -3.75 4.97
C LEU A 17 -1.80 -2.34 5.48
N GLY A 18 -2.56 -1.90 6.46
CA GLY A 18 -2.35 -0.59 7.08
C GLY A 18 -1.31 -0.67 8.19
N ILE A 19 -0.44 0.32 8.28
CA ILE A 19 0.54 0.43 9.36
C ILE A 19 0.36 1.80 10.00
N ALA A 20 -0.08 1.80 11.26
CA ALA A 20 -0.29 3.02 12.03
C ALA A 20 0.93 3.29 12.91
N VAL A 21 1.52 4.47 12.77
CA VAL A 21 2.65 4.91 13.58
C VAL A 21 2.12 5.79 14.70
N ASP A 22 1.66 5.16 15.78
CA ASP A 22 1.09 5.86 16.93
C ASP A 22 1.02 4.89 18.13
N TYR A 23 0.59 5.41 19.28
CA TYR A 23 0.34 4.59 20.46
C TYR A 23 -0.95 3.78 20.28
N ILE A 24 -0.94 2.53 20.78
CA ILE A 24 -2.10 1.64 20.67
C ILE A 24 -3.36 2.26 21.28
N GLU A 25 -3.24 3.03 22.34
CA GLU A 25 -4.35 3.70 23.02
C GLU A 25 -5.04 4.73 22.12
N GLN A 26 -4.33 5.26 21.13
CA GLN A 26 -4.88 6.22 20.16
C GLN A 26 -5.46 5.49 18.94
N VAL A 27 -4.82 4.41 18.51
CA VAL A 27 -5.18 3.72 17.27
C VAL A 27 -6.41 2.84 17.44
N VAL A 28 -6.55 2.11 18.56
CA VAL A 28 -7.63 1.16 18.76
C VAL A 28 -9.01 1.82 18.69
N PRO A 29 -9.28 2.94 19.38
CA PRO A 29 -10.58 3.62 19.25
C PRO A 29 -10.86 4.11 17.84
N PHE A 30 -9.84 4.61 17.15
CA PHE A 30 -9.97 5.07 15.77
C PHE A 30 -10.28 3.91 14.82
N ALA A 31 -9.61 2.76 15.00
CA ALA A 31 -9.84 1.58 14.18
C ALA A 31 -11.25 1.02 14.39
N GLU A 32 -11.74 0.99 15.62
CA GLU A 32 -13.10 0.55 15.94
C GLU A 32 -14.15 1.46 15.28
N GLU A 33 -13.95 2.77 15.34
CA GLU A 33 -14.86 3.75 14.76
C GLU A 33 -14.84 3.71 13.22
N THR A 34 -13.65 3.50 12.62
CA THR A 34 -13.48 3.51 11.17
C THR A 34 -13.92 2.22 10.49
N GLU A 35 -13.95 1.09 11.23
CA GLU A 35 -14.31 -0.23 10.70
C GLU A 35 -13.50 -0.63 9.47
N PHE A 36 -12.17 -0.70 9.60
CA PHE A 36 -11.28 -1.08 8.50
C PHE A 36 -11.58 -2.48 7.96
N LYS A 37 -11.61 -2.63 6.64
CA LYS A 37 -11.81 -3.90 5.94
C LYS A 37 -10.48 -4.59 5.60
N TYR A 38 -9.38 -4.13 6.14
CA TYR A 38 -8.04 -4.70 5.97
C TYR A 38 -7.28 -4.63 7.29
N PRO A 39 -6.26 -5.51 7.48
CA PRO A 39 -5.50 -5.51 8.73
C PRO A 39 -4.76 -4.19 8.98
N ILE A 40 -4.73 -3.78 10.23
CA ILE A 40 -3.97 -2.62 10.69
C ILE A 40 -2.92 -3.09 11.69
N LEU A 41 -1.66 -2.84 11.36
CA LEU A 41 -0.53 -3.05 12.27
C LEU A 41 -0.23 -1.73 12.98
N ILE A 42 0.18 -1.82 14.22
CA ILE A 42 0.45 -0.65 15.06
C ILE A 42 1.90 -0.73 15.53
N GLY A 43 2.62 0.36 15.36
CA GLY A 43 4.00 0.44 15.81
C GLY A 43 4.46 1.88 15.91
N GLN A 44 5.70 2.05 16.34
CA GLN A 44 6.36 3.35 16.46
C GLN A 44 7.64 3.34 15.64
N GLN A 45 8.81 3.18 16.25
CA GLN A 45 10.08 3.13 15.53
C GLN A 45 10.17 1.92 14.60
N ASP A 46 9.61 0.79 15.00
CA ASP A 46 9.57 -0.42 14.17
C ASP A 46 8.70 -0.23 12.92
N ALA A 47 7.59 0.48 13.03
CA ALA A 47 6.76 0.83 11.87
C ALA A 47 7.49 1.79 10.94
N MET A 48 8.22 2.76 11.49
CA MET A 48 9.06 3.67 10.70
C MET A 48 10.16 2.92 9.96
N ALA A 49 10.76 1.91 10.61
CA ALA A 49 11.79 1.09 10.00
C ALA A 49 11.29 0.34 8.76
N VAL A 50 10.02 -0.06 8.72
CA VAL A 50 9.42 -0.69 7.53
C VAL A 50 9.42 0.29 6.35
N ALA A 51 9.02 1.54 6.58
CA ALA A 51 9.05 2.57 5.53
C ALA A 51 10.48 2.86 5.06
N GLU A 52 11.42 2.95 5.98
CA GLU A 52 12.84 3.18 5.67
C GLU A 52 13.44 2.04 4.88
N SER A 53 12.97 0.80 5.07
CA SER A 53 13.46 -0.38 4.34
C SER A 53 13.17 -0.32 2.84
N SER A 54 12.31 0.57 2.39
CA SER A 54 12.02 0.77 0.97
C SER A 54 13.22 1.32 0.18
N GLY A 55 14.22 1.86 0.87
CA GLY A 55 15.35 2.54 0.24
C GLY A 55 15.00 3.95 -0.25
N ILE A 56 13.78 4.39 -0.04
CA ILE A 56 13.29 5.72 -0.41
C ILE A 56 13.29 6.57 0.86
N GLU A 57 13.75 7.83 0.76
CA GLU A 57 13.75 8.73 1.89
C GLU A 57 12.32 8.96 2.39
N PHE A 58 12.07 8.59 3.65
CA PHE A 58 10.78 8.81 4.28
C PHE A 58 10.72 10.22 4.84
N ILE A 59 9.95 11.09 4.19
CA ILE A 59 9.85 12.50 4.57
C ILE A 59 8.46 12.88 5.10
N GLY A 60 7.52 11.96 5.17
CA GLY A 60 6.20 12.25 5.69
C GLY A 60 5.17 11.16 5.42
N MET A 61 3.96 11.41 5.85
CA MET A 61 2.79 10.56 5.65
C MET A 61 1.71 11.33 4.89
N PRO A 62 0.81 10.63 4.16
CA PRO A 62 0.77 9.19 3.97
C PRO A 62 1.91 8.67 3.05
N PHE A 63 2.27 7.41 3.26
CA PHE A 63 3.33 6.73 2.51
C PHE A 63 2.84 5.32 2.14
N THR A 64 2.95 4.97 0.87
CA THR A 64 2.44 3.70 0.36
C THR A 64 3.53 2.92 -0.34
N MET A 65 3.70 1.66 0.04
CA MET A 65 4.59 0.72 -0.63
C MET A 65 3.75 -0.25 -1.48
N ILE A 66 4.19 -0.51 -2.70
CA ILE A 66 3.53 -1.42 -3.62
C ILE A 66 4.44 -2.63 -3.81
N VAL A 67 3.94 -3.80 -3.40
CA VAL A 67 4.72 -5.02 -3.30
C VAL A 67 4.11 -6.09 -4.20
N ALA A 68 4.96 -6.80 -4.96
CA ALA A 68 4.55 -7.89 -5.82
C ALA A 68 4.20 -9.14 -4.99
N ARG A 69 3.57 -10.14 -5.63
CA ARG A 69 3.16 -11.39 -4.98
C ARG A 69 4.30 -12.13 -4.29
N ASP A 70 5.51 -12.05 -4.83
CA ASP A 70 6.69 -12.72 -4.27
C ASP A 70 7.38 -11.92 -3.17
N GLY A 71 6.82 -10.76 -2.79
CA GLY A 71 7.37 -9.90 -1.75
C GLY A 71 8.36 -8.85 -2.24
N GLU A 72 8.63 -8.77 -3.53
CA GLU A 72 9.53 -7.75 -4.07
C GLU A 72 8.86 -6.38 -4.08
N LEU A 73 9.51 -5.37 -3.52
CA LEU A 73 9.05 -3.99 -3.57
C LEU A 73 9.16 -3.46 -5.01
N LEU A 74 8.03 -3.03 -5.56
CA LEU A 74 7.97 -2.48 -6.92
C LEU A 74 8.12 -0.96 -6.93
N SER A 75 7.45 -0.28 -6.03
CA SER A 75 7.47 1.18 -5.97
C SER A 75 6.95 1.66 -4.63
N ALA A 76 7.16 2.94 -4.34
CA ALA A 76 6.59 3.60 -3.18
C ALA A 76 6.03 4.96 -3.60
N TYR A 77 4.92 5.35 -3.01
CA TYR A 77 4.23 6.60 -3.30
C TYR A 77 4.18 7.45 -2.03
N LEU A 78 4.72 8.65 -2.11
CA LEU A 78 4.65 9.63 -1.02
C LEU A 78 3.51 10.59 -1.29
N GLY A 79 2.56 10.64 -0.37
CA GLY A 79 1.41 11.50 -0.46
C GLY A 79 0.09 10.75 -0.50
N GLU A 80 -1.01 11.47 -0.52
CA GLU A 80 -2.35 10.91 -0.49
C GLU A 80 -2.70 10.24 -1.83
N LEU A 81 -3.16 8.98 -1.75
CA LEU A 81 -3.65 8.28 -2.92
C LEU A 81 -5.08 8.72 -3.25
N HIS A 82 -5.34 8.91 -4.52
CA HIS A 82 -6.68 9.19 -5.05
C HIS A 82 -7.19 7.99 -5.85
N GLN A 83 -8.47 7.98 -6.21
CA GLN A 83 -9.08 6.86 -6.91
C GLN A 83 -8.38 6.55 -8.24
N ASN A 84 -7.95 7.57 -8.98
CA ASN A 84 -7.22 7.37 -10.23
C ASN A 84 -5.88 6.64 -10.02
N HIS A 85 -5.20 6.91 -8.91
CA HIS A 85 -3.96 6.19 -8.57
C HIS A 85 -4.24 4.71 -8.33
N LEU A 86 -5.30 4.41 -7.58
CA LEU A 86 -5.69 3.02 -7.31
C LEU A 86 -6.08 2.28 -8.58
N ASP A 87 -6.80 2.94 -9.48
CA ASP A 87 -7.18 2.36 -10.77
C ASP A 87 -5.96 2.03 -11.61
N ASP A 88 -4.96 2.91 -11.64
CA ASP A 88 -3.70 2.69 -12.35
C ASP A 88 -2.90 1.56 -11.72
N ILE A 89 -2.84 1.48 -10.39
CA ILE A 89 -2.17 0.38 -9.68
C ILE A 89 -2.79 -0.95 -10.06
N VAL A 90 -4.12 -1.06 -10.04
CA VAL A 90 -4.82 -2.28 -10.43
C VAL A 90 -4.48 -2.68 -11.86
N SER A 91 -4.52 -1.73 -12.79
CA SER A 91 -4.20 -1.98 -14.20
C SER A 91 -2.78 -2.49 -14.38
N ILE A 92 -1.81 -1.84 -13.75
CA ILE A 92 -0.39 -2.20 -13.86
C ILE A 92 -0.13 -3.58 -13.25
N LEU A 93 -0.64 -3.84 -12.06
CA LEU A 93 -0.44 -5.13 -11.40
C LEU A 93 -1.16 -6.27 -12.10
N THR A 94 -2.29 -6.00 -12.74
CA THR A 94 -2.99 -6.99 -13.56
C THR A 94 -2.17 -7.37 -14.79
N LEU A 95 -1.57 -6.39 -15.48
CA LEU A 95 -0.67 -6.65 -16.60
C LEU A 95 0.55 -7.47 -16.19
N LEU A 96 1.13 -7.15 -15.04
CA LEU A 96 2.25 -7.91 -14.48
C LEU A 96 1.84 -9.36 -14.19
N ASP A 97 0.69 -9.55 -13.55
CA ASP A 97 0.19 -10.86 -13.15
C ASP A 97 -0.12 -11.74 -14.38
N ASN A 98 -0.58 -11.13 -15.46
CA ASN A 98 -0.88 -11.81 -16.73
C ASN A 98 0.37 -12.07 -17.58
N GLY A 99 1.54 -11.62 -17.14
CA GLY A 99 2.78 -11.80 -17.90
C GLY A 99 2.93 -10.86 -19.09
N GLU A 100 2.08 -9.84 -19.22
CA GLU A 100 2.13 -8.88 -20.33
C GLU A 100 3.22 -7.84 -20.16
N ILE A 101 3.63 -7.58 -18.92
CA ILE A 101 4.79 -6.74 -18.58
C ILE A 101 5.65 -7.45 -17.53
N ASN A 102 6.91 -7.05 -17.42
CA ASN A 102 7.79 -7.57 -16.38
C ASN A 102 7.84 -6.61 -15.18
N LYS A 103 8.55 -7.01 -14.10
CA LYS A 103 8.66 -6.19 -12.89
C LYS A 103 9.31 -4.84 -13.12
N THR A 104 10.31 -4.77 -13.99
CA THR A 104 11.00 -3.52 -14.33
C THR A 104 10.02 -2.54 -14.98
N GLU A 105 9.22 -3.03 -15.93
CA GLU A 105 8.19 -2.23 -16.59
C GLU A 105 7.09 -1.80 -15.61
N ALA A 106 6.66 -2.69 -14.75
CA ALA A 106 5.65 -2.39 -13.72
C ALA A 106 6.18 -1.32 -12.76
N SER A 107 7.39 -1.47 -12.26
CA SER A 107 8.03 -0.50 -11.37
C SER A 107 8.13 0.87 -12.01
N GLY A 108 8.57 0.94 -13.25
CA GLY A 108 8.67 2.19 -14.01
C GLY A 108 7.32 2.88 -14.19
N ALA A 109 6.27 2.11 -14.49
CA ALA A 109 4.91 2.64 -14.64
C ALA A 109 4.37 3.15 -13.30
N LEU A 110 4.59 2.42 -12.21
CA LEU A 110 4.15 2.83 -10.86
C LEU A 110 4.88 4.09 -10.39
N ASP A 111 6.14 4.25 -10.74
CA ASP A 111 6.93 5.44 -10.40
C ASP A 111 6.40 6.72 -11.05
N LEU A 112 5.56 6.60 -12.07
CA LEU A 112 4.95 7.75 -12.77
C LEU A 112 3.61 8.20 -12.18
N LEU A 113 3.12 7.57 -11.11
CA LEU A 113 1.84 7.91 -10.48
C LEU A 113 1.76 9.35 -9.94
#